data_c6a42c39daa9e24a0ec5bab7a52fb65a
#
_entry.id   c6a42c39daa9e24a0ec5bab7a52fb65a
#
_cell.length_a   1.000
_cell.length_b   1.000
_cell.length_c   1.000
_cell.angle_alpha   90.00
_cell.angle_beta   90.00
_cell.angle_gamma   90.00
#
_symmetry.space_group_name_H-M   'P 1'
#
loop_
_entity.id
_entity.type
_entity.pdbx_description
1 polymer ?
#
loop_
_entity_poly.entity_id
_entity_poly.type
_entity_poly.pdbx_seq_one_letter_code
_entity_poly.pdbx_strand_id
1 'polypeptide(L)'
;MLRLPENSRPVVRPTEGGLIMQYVDPHIHMVSRVTDDYKRMALAGCVLVSEPAFWAGFDRSGPEGFRDYFRQLTQFERKRAAGYGIEHRCWLCINAKEAENVSLSRQVIAMIPEFLDDPGVLGIGEIGLNKNTRNEATVFLEHLDLAARRQELVLVHTPHLADKYQGTRMILDMIHDESRISPERVCIDHVEEHTIRLALHAGHWVGMTLYPVTKCTPARAADMIEMCGPERIMANSAGDWGHSDPLAVPELIFEMRRRGHDDALIRKVVFDNPLSFFGQCPRFRFTLRSGASSRE
;
A
#
# COMPACT_ATOMS: atom_id res chain seq x y z
N MET A 1 49.03 -18.66 -17.13
CA MET A 1 48.48 -17.36 -16.78
C MET A 1 47.15 -17.18 -17.53
N LEU A 2 46.04 -17.56 -16.91
CA LEU A 2 44.69 -17.41 -17.46
C LEU A 2 44.20 -16.01 -17.12
N ARG A 3 43.93 -15.18 -18.12
CA ARG A 3 43.25 -13.88 -17.94
C ARG A 3 41.79 -14.13 -17.66
N LEU A 4 41.32 -13.68 -16.51
CA LEU A 4 39.88 -13.57 -16.17
C LEU A 4 39.26 -12.46 -17.04
N PRO A 5 38.03 -12.62 -17.56
CA PRO A 5 37.34 -11.57 -18.28
C PRO A 5 37.06 -10.39 -17.35
N GLU A 6 37.36 -9.18 -17.80
CA GLU A 6 36.96 -7.94 -17.14
C GLU A 6 35.43 -7.85 -17.10
N ASN A 7 34.87 -8.07 -15.92
CA ASN A 7 33.48 -7.77 -15.62
C ASN A 7 33.33 -6.24 -15.63
N SER A 8 32.89 -5.70 -16.75
CA SER A 8 32.46 -4.31 -16.86
C SER A 8 31.17 -4.15 -15.99
N ARG A 9 31.36 -3.75 -14.75
CA ARG A 9 30.23 -3.29 -13.90
C ARG A 9 29.58 -2.10 -14.62
N PRO A 10 28.26 -2.08 -14.80
CA PRO A 10 27.61 -0.90 -15.35
C PRO A 10 27.90 0.28 -14.42
N VAL A 11 28.55 1.29 -14.94
CA VAL A 11 28.75 2.57 -14.26
C VAL A 11 27.36 3.23 -14.23
N VAL A 12 26.77 3.34 -13.04
CA VAL A 12 25.56 4.16 -12.84
C VAL A 12 25.95 5.58 -13.24
N ARG A 13 25.54 6.02 -14.43
CA ARG A 13 25.71 7.42 -14.84
C ARG A 13 24.73 8.26 -14.05
N PRO A 14 25.17 9.31 -13.33
CA PRO A 14 24.24 10.30 -12.80
C PRO A 14 23.50 10.92 -13.98
N THR A 15 22.19 10.89 -13.96
CA THR A 15 21.38 11.67 -14.90
C THR A 15 21.69 13.17 -14.70
N GLU A 16 21.89 13.89 -15.79
CA GLU A 16 22.15 15.34 -15.77
C GLU A 16 21.00 16.03 -15.02
N GLY A 17 21.33 16.65 -13.89
CA GLY A 17 20.41 17.40 -13.05
C GLY A 17 19.77 16.58 -11.92
N GLY A 18 20.53 15.91 -11.07
CA GLY A 18 20.18 15.05 -9.93
C GLY A 18 18.99 15.45 -9.03
N LEU A 19 17.80 15.59 -9.61
CA LEU A 19 16.56 15.73 -8.83
C LEU A 19 16.22 14.37 -8.19
N ILE A 20 16.03 14.39 -6.89
CA ILE A 20 15.51 13.24 -6.14
C ILE A 20 14.17 12.85 -6.77
N MET A 21 14.00 11.58 -7.16
CA MET A 21 12.73 11.09 -7.68
C MET A 21 11.67 11.17 -6.59
N GLN A 22 10.60 11.88 -6.85
CA GLN A 22 9.45 11.88 -5.95
C GLN A 22 8.73 10.53 -6.01
N TYR A 23 8.26 10.07 -4.86
CA TYR A 23 7.50 8.82 -4.76
C TYR A 23 6.33 8.93 -3.80
N VAL A 24 5.40 8.02 -3.95
CA VAL A 24 4.29 7.74 -3.05
C VAL A 24 4.55 6.40 -2.39
N ASP A 25 4.33 6.29 -1.08
CA ASP A 25 4.24 4.98 -0.42
C ASP A 25 2.75 4.64 -0.22
N PRO A 26 2.18 3.78 -1.08
CA PRO A 26 0.74 3.50 -1.08
C PRO A 26 0.27 2.59 0.05
N HIS A 27 1.18 2.06 0.88
CA HIS A 27 0.86 1.27 2.06
C HIS A 27 2.00 1.31 3.07
N ILE A 28 1.79 2.02 4.18
CA ILE A 28 2.71 2.10 5.32
C ILE A 28 1.91 2.34 6.60
N HIS A 29 2.39 1.85 7.74
CA HIS A 29 1.72 2.00 9.05
C HIS A 29 2.47 3.01 9.93
N MET A 30 2.28 4.30 9.66
CA MET A 30 3.00 5.39 10.33
C MET A 30 2.67 5.51 11.82
N VAL A 31 1.51 5.01 12.27
CA VAL A 31 1.17 4.90 13.71
C VAL A 31 2.16 4.05 14.49
N SER A 32 2.86 3.12 13.84
CA SER A 32 3.86 2.24 14.43
C SER A 32 5.29 2.76 14.26
N ARG A 33 5.47 3.90 13.57
CA ARG A 33 6.78 4.48 13.24
C ARG A 33 7.06 5.75 14.05
N VAL A 34 8.34 6.00 14.25
CA VAL A 34 8.77 7.24 14.92
C VAL A 34 8.69 8.44 13.98
N THR A 35 8.59 9.63 14.55
CA THR A 35 8.44 10.88 13.77
C THR A 35 9.64 11.15 12.85
N ASP A 36 10.85 10.72 13.22
CA ASP A 36 12.06 10.87 12.41
C ASP A 36 11.97 10.11 11.08
N ASP A 37 11.14 9.06 10.98
CA ASP A 37 10.93 8.35 9.73
C ASP A 37 10.24 9.24 8.68
N TYR A 38 9.30 10.09 9.07
CA TYR A 38 8.75 11.11 8.14
C TYR A 38 9.84 12.03 7.57
N LYS A 39 10.78 12.48 8.41
CA LYS A 39 11.91 13.29 7.96
C LYS A 39 12.79 12.53 6.96
N ARG A 40 13.11 11.26 7.25
CA ARG A 40 13.92 10.40 6.37
C ARG A 40 13.22 10.19 5.03
N MET A 41 11.92 9.89 5.05
CA MET A 41 11.11 9.72 3.85
C MET A 41 11.02 11.00 3.02
N ALA A 42 10.78 12.16 3.66
CA ALA A 42 10.76 13.45 2.97
C ALA A 42 12.09 13.77 2.28
N LEU A 43 13.21 13.54 2.97
CA LEU A 43 14.56 13.71 2.41
C LEU A 43 14.83 12.75 1.23
N ALA A 44 14.20 11.57 1.22
CA ALA A 44 14.29 10.60 0.13
C ALA A 44 13.32 10.86 -1.03
N GLY A 45 12.45 11.90 -0.93
CA GLY A 45 11.53 12.30 -1.98
C GLY A 45 10.09 11.83 -1.81
N CYS A 46 9.70 11.31 -0.65
CA CYS A 46 8.31 10.97 -0.37
C CYS A 46 7.43 12.22 -0.36
N VAL A 47 6.32 12.18 -1.08
CA VAL A 47 5.37 13.31 -1.13
C VAL A 47 3.98 12.93 -0.61
N LEU A 48 3.66 11.64 -0.58
CA LEU A 48 2.40 11.12 -0.08
C LEU A 48 2.60 9.72 0.52
N VAL A 49 1.94 9.48 1.64
CA VAL A 49 1.80 8.15 2.24
C VAL A 49 0.31 7.80 2.36
N SER A 50 0.01 6.51 2.21
CA SER A 50 -1.32 5.97 2.43
C SER A 50 -1.25 4.91 3.52
N GLU A 51 -2.04 5.09 4.58
CA GLU A 51 -2.00 4.28 5.79
C GLU A 51 -3.30 3.52 5.99
N PRO A 52 -3.33 2.20 5.72
CA PRO A 52 -4.49 1.39 6.03
C PRO A 52 -4.61 1.10 7.52
N ALA A 53 -5.85 0.94 7.98
CA ALA A 53 -6.12 0.51 9.34
C ALA A 53 -5.47 -0.85 9.61
N PHE A 54 -4.76 -0.96 10.73
CA PHE A 54 -3.87 -2.06 11.04
C PHE A 54 -4.09 -2.61 12.45
N TRP A 55 -3.71 -3.84 12.65
CA TRP A 55 -3.68 -4.51 13.94
C TRP A 55 -2.71 -3.80 14.92
N ALA A 56 -3.12 -3.63 16.17
CA ALA A 56 -2.37 -2.85 17.16
C ALA A 56 -1.24 -3.62 17.88
N GLY A 57 -0.92 -4.86 17.42
CA GLY A 57 -0.02 -5.77 18.14
C GLY A 57 -0.77 -6.67 19.12
N PHE A 58 -2.05 -6.38 19.36
CA PHE A 58 -3.00 -7.15 20.17
C PHE A 58 -4.42 -6.90 19.64
N ASP A 59 -5.35 -7.78 19.99
CA ASP A 59 -6.76 -7.62 19.61
C ASP A 59 -7.41 -6.53 20.46
N ARG A 60 -8.00 -5.52 19.81
CA ARG A 60 -8.74 -4.47 20.51
C ARG A 60 -9.99 -5.05 21.18
N SER A 61 -10.25 -4.61 22.40
CA SER A 61 -11.32 -5.19 23.24
C SER A 61 -12.73 -4.74 22.87
N GLY A 62 -12.87 -3.68 22.10
CA GLY A 62 -14.18 -3.13 21.76
C GLY A 62 -14.15 -2.09 20.65
N PRO A 63 -15.34 -1.68 20.13
CA PRO A 63 -15.47 -0.78 19.01
C PRO A 63 -14.90 0.63 19.27
N GLU A 64 -14.91 1.10 20.51
CA GLU A 64 -14.38 2.42 20.87
C GLU A 64 -12.88 2.52 20.66
N GLY A 65 -12.13 1.42 20.83
CA GLY A 65 -10.70 1.37 20.49
C GLY A 65 -10.44 1.59 18.98
N PHE A 66 -11.36 1.11 18.13
CA PHE A 66 -11.31 1.40 16.69
C PHE A 66 -11.73 2.83 16.37
N ARG A 67 -12.74 3.38 17.08
CA ARG A 67 -13.16 4.76 16.91
C ARG A 67 -12.03 5.73 17.20
N ASP A 68 -11.31 5.54 18.28
CA ASP A 68 -10.15 6.37 18.64
C ASP A 68 -9.01 6.19 17.63
N TYR A 69 -8.79 4.98 17.14
CA TYR A 69 -7.81 4.70 16.11
C TYR A 69 -8.17 5.38 14.77
N PHE A 70 -9.43 5.34 14.34
CA PHE A 70 -9.86 6.05 13.14
C PHE A 70 -9.70 7.57 13.27
N ARG A 71 -9.92 8.14 14.45
CA ARG A 71 -9.62 9.56 14.74
C ARG A 71 -8.10 9.81 14.67
N GLN A 72 -7.27 8.91 15.17
CA GLN A 72 -5.83 9.03 15.03
C GLN A 72 -5.40 9.09 13.56
N LEU A 73 -5.88 8.17 12.73
CA LEU A 73 -5.57 8.14 11.29
C LEU A 73 -6.06 9.39 10.55
N THR A 74 -7.31 9.80 10.77
CA THR A 74 -7.93 10.90 10.02
C THR A 74 -7.47 12.28 10.49
N GLN A 75 -7.02 12.45 11.73
CA GLN A 75 -6.72 13.74 12.31
C GLN A 75 -5.26 13.94 12.71
N PHE A 76 -4.71 13.02 13.52
CA PHE A 76 -3.38 13.18 14.10
C PHE A 76 -2.28 12.88 13.09
N GLU A 77 -2.33 11.74 12.40
CA GLU A 77 -1.30 11.34 11.43
C GLU A 77 -1.20 12.33 10.26
N ARG A 78 -2.32 12.86 9.79
CA ARG A 78 -2.32 13.91 8.76
C ARG A 78 -1.53 15.15 9.20
N LYS A 79 -1.66 15.59 10.45
CA LYS A 79 -0.91 16.73 10.98
C LYS A 79 0.57 16.41 11.13
N ARG A 80 0.87 15.19 11.60
CA ARG A 80 2.26 14.73 11.78
C ARG A 80 3.01 14.68 10.44
N ALA A 81 2.42 14.08 9.41
CA ALA A 81 2.97 14.02 8.06
C ALA A 81 3.14 15.40 7.42
N ALA A 82 2.12 16.27 7.56
CA ALA A 82 2.13 17.62 6.99
C ALA A 82 3.29 18.49 7.51
N GLY A 83 3.75 18.24 8.75
CA GLY A 83 4.94 18.89 9.33
C GLY A 83 6.23 18.61 8.56
N TYR A 84 6.25 17.59 7.72
CA TYR A 84 7.38 17.20 6.86
C TYR A 84 7.10 17.40 5.36
N GLY A 85 5.99 18.07 5.02
CA GLY A 85 5.59 18.28 3.62
C GLY A 85 5.04 17.02 2.92
N ILE A 86 4.79 15.95 3.68
CA ILE A 86 4.20 14.70 3.19
C ILE A 86 2.68 14.77 3.37
N GLU A 87 1.92 14.43 2.32
CA GLU A 87 0.49 14.26 2.42
C GLU A 87 0.17 12.88 2.97
N HIS A 88 -0.77 12.80 3.91
CA HIS A 88 -1.22 11.54 4.50
C HIS A 88 -2.66 11.25 4.12
N ARG A 89 -2.90 10.04 3.63
CA ARG A 89 -4.22 9.46 3.39
C ARG A 89 -4.37 8.18 4.20
N CYS A 90 -5.60 7.76 4.45
CA CYS A 90 -5.84 6.53 5.19
C CYS A 90 -6.97 5.69 4.59
N TRP A 91 -7.05 4.46 5.05
CA TRP A 91 -8.10 3.50 4.76
C TRP A 91 -8.67 2.98 6.08
N LEU A 92 -9.94 2.63 6.10
CA LEU A 92 -10.61 2.23 7.33
C LEU A 92 -11.16 0.79 7.21
N CYS A 93 -10.91 0.00 8.24
CA CYS A 93 -11.45 -1.36 8.36
C CYS A 93 -11.26 -1.92 9.77
N ILE A 94 -11.80 -3.10 10.02
CA ILE A 94 -11.19 -4.03 10.96
C ILE A 94 -10.28 -4.98 10.18
N ASN A 95 -9.00 -5.03 10.56
CA ASN A 95 -7.97 -5.76 9.85
C ASN A 95 -8.21 -7.28 9.89
N ALA A 96 -7.78 -8.02 8.87
CA ALA A 96 -7.92 -9.48 8.82
C ALA A 96 -7.36 -10.19 10.05
N LYS A 97 -6.30 -9.65 10.68
CA LYS A 97 -5.74 -10.21 11.92
C LYS A 97 -6.66 -10.13 13.14
N GLU A 98 -7.63 -9.21 13.14
CA GLU A 98 -8.62 -9.03 14.20
C GLU A 98 -10.01 -9.59 13.83
N ALA A 99 -10.17 -10.15 12.62
CA ALA A 99 -11.46 -10.56 12.06
C ALA A 99 -12.07 -11.85 12.68
N GLU A 100 -11.33 -12.57 13.52
CA GLU A 100 -11.85 -13.78 14.19
C GLU A 100 -13.02 -13.48 15.13
N ASN A 101 -13.11 -12.29 15.70
CA ASN A 101 -14.26 -11.83 16.45
C ASN A 101 -15.31 -11.18 15.53
N VAL A 102 -16.13 -12.00 14.88
CA VAL A 102 -17.17 -11.54 13.94
C VAL A 102 -18.17 -10.56 14.58
N SER A 103 -18.50 -10.73 15.85
CA SER A 103 -19.42 -9.83 16.57
C SER A 103 -18.83 -8.42 16.71
N LEU A 104 -17.56 -8.32 17.10
CA LEU A 104 -16.83 -7.05 17.15
C LEU A 104 -16.66 -6.46 15.76
N SER A 105 -16.30 -7.31 14.78
CA SER A 105 -16.11 -6.88 13.39
C SER A 105 -17.36 -6.18 12.84
N ARG A 106 -18.54 -6.71 13.07
CA ARG A 106 -19.81 -6.12 12.66
C ARG A 106 -20.08 -4.75 13.30
N GLN A 107 -19.73 -4.59 14.58
CA GLN A 107 -19.85 -3.28 15.26
C GLN A 107 -18.90 -2.25 14.65
N VAL A 108 -17.67 -2.67 14.33
CA VAL A 108 -16.68 -1.78 13.68
C VAL A 108 -17.11 -1.43 12.27
N ILE A 109 -17.54 -2.41 11.46
CA ILE A 109 -18.01 -2.19 10.08
C ILE A 109 -19.20 -1.22 10.07
N ALA A 110 -20.14 -1.35 11.03
CA ALA A 110 -21.28 -0.44 11.15
C ALA A 110 -20.87 1.01 11.50
N MET A 111 -19.71 1.20 12.13
CA MET A 111 -19.18 2.52 12.50
C MET A 111 -18.37 3.18 11.38
N ILE A 112 -17.74 2.43 10.47
CA ILE A 112 -16.89 2.96 9.40
C ILE A 112 -17.57 4.10 8.61
N PRO A 113 -18.86 4.03 8.24
CA PRO A 113 -19.53 5.10 7.49
C PRO A 113 -19.46 6.49 8.14
N GLU A 114 -19.32 6.59 9.46
CA GLU A 114 -19.18 7.87 10.16
C GLU A 114 -17.91 8.64 9.77
N PHE A 115 -16.92 7.94 9.22
CA PHE A 115 -15.60 8.49 8.88
C PHE A 115 -15.32 8.54 7.37
N LEU A 116 -16.09 7.81 6.54
CA LEU A 116 -15.80 7.67 5.11
C LEU A 116 -15.83 8.99 4.34
N ASP A 117 -16.59 9.98 4.81
CA ASP A 117 -16.69 11.27 4.13
C ASP A 117 -15.53 12.24 4.48
N ASP A 118 -14.62 11.86 5.39
CA ASP A 118 -13.41 12.64 5.66
C ASP A 118 -12.51 12.69 4.41
N PRO A 119 -12.04 13.89 4.01
CA PRO A 119 -11.21 14.04 2.81
C PRO A 119 -9.86 13.31 2.88
N GLY A 120 -9.44 12.86 4.06
CA GLY A 120 -8.25 12.03 4.25
C GLY A 120 -8.47 10.56 3.96
N VAL A 121 -9.71 10.09 3.85
CA VAL A 121 -10.03 8.67 3.66
C VAL A 121 -10.12 8.34 2.18
N LEU A 122 -9.37 7.31 1.75
CA LEU A 122 -9.38 6.82 0.37
C LEU A 122 -10.48 5.77 0.14
N GLY A 123 -10.77 4.94 1.15
CA GLY A 123 -11.74 3.87 1.04
C GLY A 123 -11.64 2.87 2.18
N ILE A 124 -11.95 1.61 1.89
CA ILE A 124 -11.99 0.51 2.86
C ILE A 124 -10.75 -0.37 2.70
N GLY A 125 -10.00 -0.56 3.77
CA GLY A 125 -8.76 -1.37 3.78
C GLY A 125 -7.87 -1.16 5.01
N GLU A 126 -6.94 -2.10 5.22
CA GLU A 126 -6.70 -3.32 4.44
C GLU A 126 -7.60 -4.47 4.96
N ILE A 127 -8.47 -4.97 4.11
CA ILE A 127 -9.37 -6.09 4.39
C ILE A 127 -8.89 -7.34 3.66
N GLY A 128 -9.29 -8.52 4.09
CA GLY A 128 -8.89 -9.74 3.38
C GLY A 128 -8.75 -10.95 4.29
N LEU A 129 -7.81 -11.84 3.95
CA LEU A 129 -7.54 -13.07 4.68
C LEU A 129 -6.10 -13.09 5.21
N ASN A 130 -5.90 -13.63 6.41
CA ASN A 130 -4.59 -13.83 7.03
C ASN A 130 -4.30 -15.32 7.28
N LYS A 131 -5.29 -16.08 7.72
CA LYS A 131 -5.22 -17.52 8.01
C LYS A 131 -6.17 -18.37 7.16
N ASN A 132 -6.90 -17.76 6.24
CA ASN A 132 -7.94 -18.37 5.39
C ASN A 132 -9.09 -18.99 6.20
N THR A 133 -9.48 -18.39 7.32
CA THR A 133 -10.56 -18.89 8.15
C THR A 133 -11.94 -18.48 7.61
N ARG A 134 -12.98 -19.20 8.04
CA ARG A 134 -14.37 -18.85 7.72
C ARG A 134 -14.76 -17.48 8.29
N ASN A 135 -14.26 -17.13 9.49
CA ASN A 135 -14.58 -15.86 10.13
C ASN A 135 -13.98 -14.69 9.34
N GLU A 136 -12.69 -14.82 8.94
CA GLU A 136 -12.05 -13.82 8.07
C GLU A 136 -12.83 -13.64 6.75
N ALA A 137 -13.24 -14.74 6.10
CA ALA A 137 -14.03 -14.68 4.87
C ALA A 137 -15.39 -13.98 5.09
N THR A 138 -16.08 -14.28 6.21
CA THR A 138 -17.35 -13.62 6.56
C THR A 138 -17.14 -12.11 6.72
N VAL A 139 -16.14 -11.69 7.47
CA VAL A 139 -15.85 -10.28 7.73
C VAL A 139 -15.38 -9.58 6.46
N PHE A 140 -14.63 -10.26 5.60
CA PHE A 140 -14.23 -9.73 4.29
C PHE A 140 -15.44 -9.44 3.40
N LEU A 141 -16.38 -10.37 3.28
CA LEU A 141 -17.61 -10.19 2.50
C LEU A 141 -18.48 -9.04 3.04
N GLU A 142 -18.57 -8.87 4.36
CA GLU A 142 -19.32 -7.76 4.97
C GLU A 142 -18.66 -6.40 4.69
N HIS A 143 -17.33 -6.33 4.61
CA HIS A 143 -16.63 -5.12 4.16
C HIS A 143 -16.82 -4.85 2.66
N LEU A 144 -16.80 -5.90 1.81
CA LEU A 144 -17.08 -5.75 0.38
C LEU A 144 -18.48 -5.21 0.14
N ASP A 145 -19.49 -5.70 0.88
CA ASP A 145 -20.87 -5.17 0.81
C ASP A 145 -20.92 -3.68 1.19
N LEU A 146 -20.21 -3.27 2.25
CA LEU A 146 -20.09 -1.86 2.62
C LEU A 146 -19.42 -1.04 1.50
N ALA A 147 -18.29 -1.53 0.95
CA ALA A 147 -17.58 -0.86 -0.12
C ALA A 147 -18.45 -0.70 -1.37
N ALA A 148 -19.21 -1.76 -1.73
CA ALA A 148 -20.13 -1.76 -2.86
C ALA A 148 -21.26 -0.73 -2.68
N ARG A 149 -21.90 -0.69 -1.51
CA ARG A 149 -22.98 0.27 -1.23
C ARG A 149 -22.53 1.72 -1.24
N ARG A 150 -21.27 1.98 -0.82
CA ARG A 150 -20.68 3.33 -0.73
C ARG A 150 -19.86 3.70 -1.95
N GLN A 151 -19.65 2.78 -2.88
CA GLN A 151 -18.79 2.96 -4.06
C GLN A 151 -17.36 3.38 -3.66
N GLU A 152 -16.81 2.72 -2.65
CA GLU A 152 -15.48 3.01 -2.13
C GLU A 152 -14.38 2.27 -2.91
N LEU A 153 -13.15 2.75 -2.82
CA LEU A 153 -11.97 1.97 -3.20
C LEU A 153 -11.71 0.89 -2.16
N VAL A 154 -11.10 -0.20 -2.58
CA VAL A 154 -10.78 -1.34 -1.70
C VAL A 154 -9.30 -1.66 -1.77
N LEU A 155 -8.67 -1.76 -0.59
CA LEU A 155 -7.31 -2.28 -0.43
C LEU A 155 -7.37 -3.64 0.27
N VAL A 156 -6.79 -4.66 -0.37
CA VAL A 156 -6.96 -6.06 0.05
C VAL A 156 -5.65 -6.66 0.52
N HIS A 157 -5.68 -7.21 1.74
CA HIS A 157 -4.60 -8.01 2.34
C HIS A 157 -4.67 -9.45 1.87
N THR A 158 -3.59 -9.98 1.29
CA THR A 158 -3.48 -11.41 0.97
C THR A 158 -2.78 -12.18 2.09
N PRO A 159 -3.07 -13.48 2.28
CA PRO A 159 -2.62 -14.27 3.42
C PRO A 159 -1.11 -14.20 3.68
N HIS A 160 -0.77 -14.20 4.95
CA HIS A 160 0.60 -14.24 5.43
C HIS A 160 0.90 -15.52 6.24
N LEU A 161 -0.07 -16.02 7.03
CA LEU A 161 0.08 -17.17 7.92
C LEU A 161 -0.56 -18.44 7.39
N ALA A 162 -1.07 -18.44 6.15
CA ALA A 162 -1.69 -19.58 5.50
C ALA A 162 -1.22 -19.71 4.05
N ASP A 163 -1.76 -20.68 3.31
CA ASP A 163 -1.49 -20.81 1.88
C ASP A 163 -1.91 -19.54 1.13
N LYS A 164 -0.92 -18.75 0.74
CA LYS A 164 -1.11 -17.47 0.05
C LYS A 164 -1.78 -17.66 -1.30
N TYR A 165 -1.40 -18.67 -2.06
CA TYR A 165 -1.97 -18.94 -3.39
C TYR A 165 -3.46 -19.27 -3.29
N GLN A 166 -3.80 -20.20 -2.40
CA GLN A 166 -5.20 -20.58 -2.14
C GLN A 166 -6.00 -19.38 -1.64
N GLY A 167 -5.49 -18.67 -0.64
CA GLY A 167 -6.20 -17.52 -0.07
C GLY A 167 -6.35 -16.37 -1.04
N THR A 168 -5.36 -16.12 -1.91
CA THR A 168 -5.50 -15.13 -2.98
C THR A 168 -6.60 -15.52 -3.96
N ARG A 169 -6.71 -16.79 -4.34
CA ARG A 169 -7.81 -17.27 -5.19
C ARG A 169 -9.16 -17.09 -4.52
N MET A 170 -9.29 -17.48 -3.24
CA MET A 170 -10.53 -17.28 -2.48
C MET A 170 -10.94 -15.81 -2.46
N ILE A 171 -9.98 -14.90 -2.24
CA ILE A 171 -10.21 -13.45 -2.28
C ILE A 171 -10.73 -13.03 -3.65
N LEU A 172 -10.06 -13.43 -4.73
CA LEU A 172 -10.44 -13.06 -6.10
C LEU A 172 -11.83 -13.60 -6.47
N ASP A 173 -12.16 -14.83 -6.06
CA ASP A 173 -13.48 -15.43 -6.28
C ASP A 173 -14.56 -14.62 -5.53
N MET A 174 -14.34 -14.28 -4.25
CA MET A 174 -15.29 -13.47 -3.46
C MET A 174 -15.48 -12.06 -4.02
N ILE A 175 -14.42 -11.41 -4.55
CA ILE A 175 -14.54 -10.10 -5.20
C ILE A 175 -15.30 -10.23 -6.52
N HIS A 176 -15.03 -11.27 -7.30
CA HIS A 176 -15.72 -11.54 -8.56
C HIS A 176 -17.22 -11.72 -8.35
N ASP A 177 -17.63 -12.41 -7.29
CA ASP A 177 -19.04 -12.63 -6.94
C ASP A 177 -19.74 -11.34 -6.49
N GLU A 178 -18.99 -10.32 -6.04
CA GLU A 178 -19.50 -9.00 -5.68
C GLU A 178 -19.54 -8.08 -6.91
N SER A 179 -20.46 -8.33 -7.81
CA SER A 179 -20.58 -7.67 -9.13
C SER A 179 -20.79 -6.15 -9.10
N ARG A 180 -21.05 -5.56 -7.92
CA ARG A 180 -21.22 -4.11 -7.75
C ARG A 180 -19.88 -3.37 -7.63
N ILE A 181 -18.76 -4.11 -7.45
CA ILE A 181 -17.41 -3.54 -7.34
C ILE A 181 -16.66 -3.81 -8.65
N SER A 182 -16.26 -2.75 -9.34
CA SER A 182 -15.42 -2.87 -10.54
C SER A 182 -13.99 -3.28 -10.16
N PRO A 183 -13.36 -4.24 -10.88
CA PRO A 183 -12.01 -4.71 -10.58
C PRO A 183 -10.96 -3.61 -10.47
N GLU A 184 -11.06 -2.57 -11.31
CA GLU A 184 -10.12 -1.44 -11.27
C GLU A 184 -10.22 -0.57 -10.02
N ARG A 185 -11.25 -0.76 -9.18
CA ARG A 185 -11.40 -0.07 -7.89
C ARG A 185 -10.81 -0.85 -6.72
N VAL A 186 -10.19 -2.00 -6.99
CA VAL A 186 -9.61 -2.89 -5.99
C VAL A 186 -8.11 -3.02 -6.20
N CYS A 187 -7.33 -2.87 -5.14
CA CYS A 187 -5.91 -3.18 -5.10
C CYS A 187 -5.69 -4.45 -4.28
N ILE A 188 -5.10 -5.47 -4.89
CA ILE A 188 -4.67 -6.71 -4.22
C ILE A 188 -3.24 -6.52 -3.76
N ASP A 189 -3.04 -6.37 -2.46
CA ASP A 189 -1.72 -6.09 -1.90
C ASP A 189 -0.98 -7.36 -1.44
N HIS A 190 0.32 -7.19 -1.19
CA HIS A 190 1.25 -8.24 -0.81
C HIS A 190 1.36 -9.37 -1.85
N VAL A 191 1.20 -9.02 -3.14
CA VAL A 191 1.39 -10.03 -4.20
C VAL A 191 2.85 -10.49 -4.27
N GLU A 192 3.02 -11.71 -4.74
CA GLU A 192 4.31 -12.34 -4.98
C GLU A 192 4.32 -13.00 -6.36
N GLU A 193 5.44 -13.55 -6.81
CA GLU A 193 5.66 -14.08 -8.16
C GLU A 193 4.56 -15.04 -8.64
N HIS A 194 4.00 -15.82 -7.71
CA HIS A 194 2.97 -16.82 -8.02
C HIS A 194 1.53 -16.30 -7.93
N THR A 195 1.31 -15.08 -7.43
CA THR A 195 -0.03 -14.48 -7.26
C THR A 195 -0.26 -13.22 -8.09
N ILE A 196 0.80 -12.47 -8.46
CA ILE A 196 0.69 -11.20 -9.16
C ILE A 196 -0.11 -11.31 -10.47
N ARG A 197 0.15 -12.34 -11.29
CA ARG A 197 -0.56 -12.54 -12.56
C ARG A 197 -2.04 -12.87 -12.37
N LEU A 198 -2.41 -13.57 -11.29
CA LEU A 198 -3.81 -13.86 -11.00
C LEU A 198 -4.60 -12.56 -10.82
N ALA A 199 -4.07 -11.65 -9.99
CA ALA A 199 -4.72 -10.38 -9.69
C ALA A 199 -4.76 -9.44 -10.93
N LEU A 200 -3.65 -9.32 -11.67
CA LEU A 200 -3.59 -8.51 -12.88
C LEU A 200 -4.54 -9.00 -13.98
N HIS A 201 -4.62 -10.33 -14.21
CA HIS A 201 -5.54 -10.92 -15.19
C HIS A 201 -7.01 -10.75 -14.80
N ALA A 202 -7.31 -10.70 -13.49
CA ALA A 202 -8.65 -10.37 -13.01
C ALA A 202 -8.99 -8.87 -13.11
N GLY A 203 -8.06 -8.03 -13.59
CA GLY A 203 -8.29 -6.61 -13.85
C GLY A 203 -8.00 -5.68 -12.66
N HIS A 204 -7.43 -6.21 -11.58
CA HIS A 204 -7.12 -5.45 -10.37
C HIS A 204 -5.81 -4.66 -10.47
N TRP A 205 -5.67 -3.66 -9.60
CA TRP A 205 -4.37 -3.12 -9.23
C TRP A 205 -3.66 -4.07 -8.26
N VAL A 206 -2.35 -4.03 -8.24
CA VAL A 206 -1.55 -4.87 -7.34
C VAL A 206 -0.52 -4.06 -6.57
N GLY A 207 -0.32 -4.42 -5.30
CA GLY A 207 0.71 -3.88 -4.44
C GLY A 207 1.81 -4.91 -4.16
N MET A 208 3.05 -4.56 -4.46
CA MET A 208 4.23 -5.33 -4.07
C MET A 208 4.79 -4.75 -2.79
N THR A 209 4.81 -5.53 -1.73
CA THR A 209 5.28 -5.07 -0.44
C THR A 209 6.75 -5.41 -0.23
N LEU A 210 7.55 -4.37 -0.12
CA LEU A 210 9.00 -4.44 0.07
C LEU A 210 9.34 -4.69 1.55
N TYR A 211 9.11 -5.92 1.99
CA TYR A 211 9.31 -6.36 3.38
C TYR A 211 10.24 -7.59 3.36
N PRO A 212 11.56 -7.40 3.48
CA PRO A 212 12.58 -8.38 3.05
C PRO A 212 12.50 -9.75 3.68
N VAL A 213 12.07 -9.84 4.95
CA VAL A 213 12.09 -11.11 5.69
C VAL A 213 10.88 -11.98 5.35
N THR A 214 9.71 -11.38 5.16
CA THR A 214 8.45 -12.12 5.08
C THR A 214 7.67 -11.95 3.77
N LYS A 215 8.08 -11.02 2.90
CA LYS A 215 7.40 -10.74 1.63
C LYS A 215 8.40 -10.62 0.47
N CYS A 216 8.72 -9.41 0.04
CA CYS A 216 9.45 -9.18 -1.19
C CYS A 216 10.68 -8.29 -0.95
N THR A 217 11.80 -8.58 -1.63
CA THR A 217 12.95 -7.66 -1.68
C THR A 217 12.81 -6.72 -2.88
N PRO A 218 13.53 -5.57 -2.91
CA PRO A 218 13.59 -4.71 -4.10
C PRO A 218 13.97 -5.45 -5.38
N ALA A 219 14.91 -6.42 -5.29
CA ALA A 219 15.32 -7.23 -6.45
C ALA A 219 14.17 -8.10 -6.97
N ARG A 220 13.44 -8.81 -6.08
CA ARG A 220 12.27 -9.62 -6.46
C ARG A 220 11.14 -8.75 -7.04
N ALA A 221 10.93 -7.56 -6.48
CA ALA A 221 9.96 -6.61 -7.03
C ALA A 221 10.34 -6.17 -8.45
N ALA A 222 11.61 -5.86 -8.68
CA ALA A 222 12.10 -5.55 -10.03
C ALA A 222 11.88 -6.72 -10.99
N ASP A 223 12.19 -7.98 -10.59
CA ASP A 223 11.90 -9.18 -11.39
C ASP A 223 10.41 -9.28 -11.77
N MET A 224 9.50 -9.00 -10.84
CA MET A 224 8.05 -9.02 -11.11
C MET A 224 7.62 -7.91 -12.07
N ILE A 225 8.20 -6.70 -11.96
CA ILE A 225 7.95 -5.60 -12.90
C ILE A 225 8.44 -5.98 -14.31
N GLU A 226 9.65 -6.54 -14.42
CA GLU A 226 10.21 -7.01 -15.69
C GLU A 226 9.35 -8.13 -16.31
N MET A 227 8.81 -9.02 -15.49
CA MET A 227 7.97 -10.14 -15.93
C MET A 227 6.56 -9.73 -16.37
N CYS A 228 5.96 -8.71 -15.74
CA CYS A 228 4.55 -8.36 -15.91
C CYS A 228 4.33 -7.02 -16.62
N GLY A 229 5.37 -6.19 -16.77
CA GLY A 229 5.25 -4.79 -17.15
C GLY A 229 4.82 -3.91 -15.97
N PRO A 230 4.90 -2.58 -16.10
CA PRO A 230 4.64 -1.65 -15.00
C PRO A 230 3.15 -1.31 -14.79
N GLU A 231 2.24 -1.78 -15.66
CA GLU A 231 0.85 -1.37 -15.66
C GLU A 231 0.11 -1.92 -14.42
N ARG A 232 -0.58 -1.02 -13.69
CA ARG A 232 -1.35 -1.33 -12.48
C ARG A 232 -0.54 -1.95 -11.34
N ILE A 233 0.80 -1.84 -11.38
CA ILE A 233 1.69 -2.30 -10.31
C ILE A 233 2.10 -1.11 -9.46
N MET A 234 1.98 -1.25 -8.15
CA MET A 234 2.46 -0.31 -7.15
C MET A 234 3.45 -1.00 -6.21
N ALA A 235 4.42 -0.26 -5.71
CA ALA A 235 5.35 -0.75 -4.70
C ALA A 235 5.16 0.02 -3.40
N ASN A 236 5.18 -0.69 -2.27
CA ASN A 236 5.01 -0.11 -0.95
C ASN A 236 5.96 -0.72 0.08
N SER A 237 6.15 -0.05 1.21
CA SER A 237 6.98 -0.55 2.29
C SER A 237 6.21 -1.47 3.25
N ALA A 238 4.91 -1.27 3.43
CA ALA A 238 4.11 -1.74 4.55
C ALA A 238 4.87 -1.59 5.89
N GLY A 239 5.66 -0.53 6.00
CA GLY A 239 6.54 -0.29 7.15
C GLY A 239 5.72 -0.22 8.44
N ASP A 240 6.02 -1.12 9.38
CA ASP A 240 5.38 -1.21 10.69
C ASP A 240 6.43 -1.29 11.81
N TRP A 241 6.08 -1.80 12.99
CA TRP A 241 7.04 -2.02 14.10
C TRP A 241 7.96 -3.23 13.90
N GLY A 242 7.75 -4.06 12.86
CA GLY A 242 8.59 -5.21 12.56
C GLY A 242 9.89 -4.83 11.82
N HIS A 243 10.57 -5.84 11.30
CA HIS A 243 11.80 -5.65 10.51
C HIS A 243 11.50 -5.08 9.12
N SER A 244 11.06 -3.84 9.09
CA SER A 244 10.69 -3.08 7.89
C SER A 244 11.48 -1.78 7.77
N ASP A 245 11.63 -1.28 6.55
CA ASP A 245 12.31 -0.01 6.29
C ASP A 245 11.35 0.98 5.60
N PRO A 246 11.11 2.17 6.18
CA PRO A 246 10.31 3.21 5.54
C PRO A 246 10.96 3.76 4.25
N LEU A 247 12.20 3.39 3.96
CA LEU A 247 12.93 3.73 2.73
C LEU A 247 12.93 2.60 1.70
N ALA A 248 12.13 1.55 1.88
CA ALA A 248 12.11 0.41 0.97
C ALA A 248 11.69 0.79 -0.47
N VAL A 249 10.81 1.79 -0.66
CA VAL A 249 10.47 2.29 -2.00
C VAL A 249 11.66 2.99 -2.67
N PRO A 250 12.40 3.90 -2.02
CA PRO A 250 13.70 4.39 -2.53
C PRO A 250 14.71 3.29 -2.87
N GLU A 251 14.77 2.20 -2.10
CA GLU A 251 15.63 1.07 -2.42
C GLU A 251 15.22 0.37 -3.73
N LEU A 252 13.93 0.25 -4.00
CA LEU A 252 13.46 -0.24 -5.31
C LEU A 252 13.83 0.72 -6.44
N ILE A 253 13.68 2.03 -6.25
CA ILE A 253 14.11 3.04 -7.23
C ILE A 253 15.61 2.85 -7.56
N PHE A 254 16.43 2.68 -6.52
CA PHE A 254 17.86 2.42 -6.70
C PHE A 254 18.12 1.12 -7.46
N GLU A 255 17.46 0.02 -7.09
CA GLU A 255 17.60 -1.29 -7.75
C GLU A 255 17.21 -1.23 -9.23
N MET A 256 16.08 -0.60 -9.55
CA MET A 256 15.61 -0.43 -10.93
C MET A 256 16.62 0.39 -11.78
N ARG A 257 17.13 1.50 -11.22
CA ARG A 257 18.19 2.29 -11.88
C ARG A 257 19.47 1.48 -12.08
N ARG A 258 19.87 0.69 -11.09
CA ARG A 258 21.04 -0.20 -11.17
C ARG A 258 20.90 -1.24 -12.28
N ARG A 259 19.68 -1.69 -12.58
CA ARG A 259 19.36 -2.60 -13.70
C ARG A 259 19.28 -1.88 -15.04
N GLY A 260 19.30 -0.56 -15.08
CA GLY A 260 19.29 0.25 -16.30
C GLY A 260 17.90 0.63 -16.79
N HIS A 261 16.87 0.50 -15.96
CA HIS A 261 15.52 1.01 -16.28
C HIS A 261 15.52 2.54 -16.31
N ASP A 262 14.70 3.09 -17.19
CA ASP A 262 14.52 4.53 -17.29
C ASP A 262 13.65 5.09 -16.14
N ASP A 263 13.84 6.38 -15.87
CA ASP A 263 13.09 7.06 -14.79
C ASP A 263 11.58 7.14 -15.07
N ALA A 264 11.13 7.06 -16.32
CA ALA A 264 9.70 7.07 -16.66
C ALA A 264 9.02 5.77 -16.22
N LEU A 265 9.63 4.62 -16.48
CA LEU A 265 9.12 3.32 -16.01
C LEU A 265 9.13 3.25 -14.48
N ILE A 266 10.21 3.68 -13.84
CA ILE A 266 10.32 3.67 -12.38
C ILE A 266 9.25 4.58 -11.77
N ARG A 267 9.13 5.82 -12.26
CA ARG A 267 8.14 6.79 -11.83
C ARG A 267 6.72 6.24 -11.96
N LYS A 268 6.43 5.51 -13.04
CA LYS A 268 5.12 4.90 -13.25
C LYS A 268 4.72 4.02 -12.08
N VAL A 269 5.63 3.16 -11.60
CA VAL A 269 5.36 2.21 -10.50
C VAL A 269 5.28 2.90 -9.14
N VAL A 270 6.19 3.86 -8.86
CA VAL A 270 6.31 4.42 -7.52
C VAL A 270 5.56 5.74 -7.33
N PHE A 271 4.97 6.30 -8.40
CA PHE A 271 4.32 7.60 -8.33
C PHE A 271 3.01 7.66 -9.12
N ASP A 272 3.05 7.42 -10.44
CA ASP A 272 1.89 7.66 -11.29
C ASP A 272 0.78 6.62 -11.07
N ASN A 273 1.11 5.35 -10.90
CA ASN A 273 0.15 4.28 -10.61
C ASN A 273 -0.57 4.48 -9.27
N PRO A 274 0.12 4.74 -8.13
CA PRO A 274 -0.57 5.07 -6.88
C PRO A 274 -1.54 6.25 -7.02
N LEU A 275 -1.11 7.34 -7.68
CA LEU A 275 -1.97 8.51 -7.87
C LEU A 275 -3.16 8.21 -8.80
N SER A 276 -2.96 7.38 -9.82
CA SER A 276 -4.04 6.96 -10.72
C SER A 276 -5.08 6.11 -9.98
N PHE A 277 -4.64 5.20 -9.13
CA PHE A 277 -5.53 4.39 -8.30
C PHE A 277 -6.31 5.26 -7.30
N PHE A 278 -5.62 6.10 -6.54
CA PHE A 278 -6.24 7.00 -5.55
C PHE A 278 -7.15 8.04 -6.20
N GLY A 279 -6.81 8.49 -7.42
CA GLY A 279 -7.60 9.46 -8.20
C GLY A 279 -9.03 9.02 -8.50
N GLN A 280 -9.33 7.72 -8.40
CA GLN A 280 -10.69 7.20 -8.53
C GLN A 280 -11.55 7.49 -7.28
N CYS A 281 -10.95 7.86 -6.14
CA CYS A 281 -11.69 8.31 -4.96
C CYS A 281 -12.17 9.75 -5.18
N PRO A 282 -13.49 10.04 -5.09
CA PRO A 282 -14.01 11.40 -5.36
C PRO A 282 -13.54 12.44 -4.35
N ARG A 283 -13.07 12.01 -3.18
CA ARG A 283 -12.49 12.88 -2.13
C ARG A 283 -11.01 13.16 -2.32
N PHE A 284 -10.33 12.38 -3.14
CA PHE A 284 -8.89 12.53 -3.34
C PHE A 284 -8.58 13.79 -4.17
N ARG A 285 -7.77 14.66 -3.61
CA ARG A 285 -7.18 15.82 -4.30
C ARG A 285 -5.72 15.86 -3.91
N PHE A 286 -4.85 15.82 -4.88
CA PHE A 286 -3.41 15.89 -4.68
C PHE A 286 -2.81 16.91 -5.65
N THR A 287 -2.00 17.81 -5.13
CA THR A 287 -1.25 18.76 -5.94
C THR A 287 0.18 18.78 -5.44
N LEU A 288 1.12 18.45 -6.32
CA LEU A 288 2.53 18.61 -6.01
C LEU A 288 2.77 20.08 -5.64
N ARG A 289 3.29 20.31 -4.44
CA ARG A 289 3.79 21.63 -4.09
C ARG A 289 5.02 21.86 -4.95
N SER A 290 4.89 22.70 -5.99
CA SER A 290 6.05 23.27 -6.68
C SER A 290 6.89 23.95 -5.61
N GLY A 291 8.18 23.61 -5.53
CA GLY A 291 9.13 24.30 -4.67
C GLY A 291 9.15 25.79 -5.04
N ALA A 292 8.20 26.54 -4.52
CA ALA A 292 8.26 28.00 -4.59
C ALA A 292 9.38 28.42 -3.66
N SER A 293 10.47 28.86 -4.26
CA SER A 293 11.44 29.75 -3.66
C SER A 293 10.69 30.97 -3.13
N SER A 294 10.20 30.92 -1.90
CA SER A 294 9.94 32.14 -1.15
C SER A 294 11.19 32.47 -0.37
N ARG A 295 12.11 33.15 -1.03
CA ARG A 295 13.01 34.07 -0.33
C ARG A 295 12.15 35.29 0.00
N GLU A 296 11.80 35.43 1.26
CA GLU A 296 11.65 36.73 1.93
C GLU A 296 12.17 36.58 3.35
#